data_1a8935b94c2733b8c0cbca9620b2c3fc
#
_entry.id   1a8935b94c2733b8c0cbca9620b2c3fc
#
_cell.length_a   1.000
_cell.length_b   1.000
_cell.length_c   1.000
_cell.angle_alpha   90.00
_cell.angle_beta   90.00
_cell.angle_gamma   90.00
#
_symmetry.space_group_name_H-M   'P 1'
#
loop_
_entity.id
_entity.type
_entity.pdbx_description
1 polymer ?
#
loop_
_entity_poly.entity_id
_entity_poly.type
_entity_poly.pdbx_seq_one_letter_code
_entity_poly.pdbx_strand_id
1 'polypeptide(L)'
;MRLADLQRQFQAAILEPSAPGSVDGLGLTIPGRVRVHHSHFWARMSEFIANWQPLLARYLGAEEMDQVVRRYIAAHPPRTVVATGVCAQLADFLRTAEPWSAWPIVGELAAIDYRRALIRAGAEEPTVTKARLAAIDPAVIASIRFRLKQRSAVMTSRFQLDVSRLHLLARDTPLDARPVHRLVHLTGRRYATIELDPRSVRAFEPLVEGMTMSALDDHLAGLGFDDGERRRFLDHVLDNDLLVAIQA
;
A
#
# COMPACT_ATOMS: atom_id res chain seq x y z
N MET A 1 -19.88 3.91 -37.21
CA MET A 1 -19.52 3.84 -35.77
C MET A 1 -18.14 4.44 -35.61
N ARG A 2 -17.93 5.36 -34.63
CA ARG A 2 -16.60 5.95 -34.37
C ARG A 2 -15.73 4.94 -33.64
N LEU A 3 -14.40 4.99 -33.83
CA LEU A 3 -13.45 4.08 -33.18
C LEU A 3 -13.61 4.08 -31.64
N ALA A 4 -13.83 5.25 -31.04
CA ALA A 4 -14.04 5.39 -29.61
C ALA A 4 -15.33 4.70 -29.09
N ASP A 5 -16.36 4.62 -29.93
CA ASP A 5 -17.60 3.90 -29.60
C ASP A 5 -17.37 2.39 -29.64
N LEU A 6 -16.65 1.92 -30.65
CA LEU A 6 -16.26 0.53 -30.79
C LEU A 6 -15.37 0.08 -29.60
N GLN A 7 -14.40 0.91 -29.22
CA GLN A 7 -13.52 0.64 -28.08
C GLN A 7 -14.31 0.55 -26.77
N ARG A 8 -15.26 1.47 -26.52
CA ARG A 8 -16.12 1.42 -25.31
C ARG A 8 -16.99 0.17 -25.29
N GLN A 9 -17.61 -0.20 -26.43
CA GLN A 9 -18.41 -1.41 -26.51
C GLN A 9 -17.58 -2.68 -26.29
N PHE A 10 -16.38 -2.74 -26.86
CA PHE A 10 -15.46 -3.86 -26.67
C PHE A 10 -15.01 -3.96 -25.20
N GLN A 11 -14.68 -2.82 -24.58
CA GLN A 11 -14.34 -2.77 -23.16
C GLN A 11 -15.50 -3.24 -22.28
N ALA A 12 -16.73 -2.79 -22.55
CA ALA A 12 -17.91 -3.24 -21.81
C ALA A 12 -18.12 -4.75 -21.95
N ALA A 13 -17.98 -5.30 -23.16
CA ALA A 13 -18.11 -6.73 -23.40
C ALA A 13 -17.04 -7.57 -22.69
N ILE A 14 -15.83 -7.01 -22.49
CA ILE A 14 -14.76 -7.69 -21.71
C ILE A 14 -15.03 -7.59 -20.20
N LEU A 15 -15.58 -6.50 -19.71
CA LEU A 15 -15.79 -6.27 -18.29
C LEU A 15 -17.05 -6.94 -17.75
N GLU A 16 -18.07 -7.18 -18.59
CA GLU A 16 -19.34 -7.74 -18.15
C GLU A 16 -19.25 -9.27 -17.99
N PRO A 17 -19.28 -9.80 -16.75
CA PRO A 17 -19.10 -11.23 -16.52
C PRO A 17 -20.27 -12.08 -16.97
N SER A 18 -21.45 -11.48 -17.17
CA SER A 18 -22.72 -12.18 -17.41
C SER A 18 -23.20 -12.18 -18.86
N ALA A 19 -22.63 -11.39 -19.74
CA ALA A 19 -23.11 -11.25 -21.12
C ALA A 19 -22.03 -11.46 -22.19
N PRO A 20 -21.49 -12.69 -22.32
CA PRO A 20 -20.63 -12.99 -23.48
C PRO A 20 -21.36 -12.88 -24.83
N GLY A 21 -22.69 -12.70 -24.82
CA GLY A 21 -23.53 -12.58 -26.01
C GLY A 21 -23.78 -11.18 -26.54
N SER A 22 -23.47 -10.13 -25.76
CA SER A 22 -23.60 -8.73 -26.21
C SER A 22 -22.61 -8.34 -27.32
N VAL A 23 -21.78 -9.27 -27.73
CA VAL A 23 -20.77 -9.14 -28.79
C VAL A 23 -21.37 -9.17 -30.18
N ASP A 24 -22.59 -9.68 -30.35
CA ASP A 24 -23.24 -9.83 -31.65
C ASP A 24 -23.49 -8.47 -32.34
N GLY A 25 -23.62 -7.39 -31.55
CA GLY A 25 -23.74 -6.02 -32.03
C GLY A 25 -22.44 -5.37 -32.50
N LEU A 26 -21.27 -5.99 -32.24
CA LEU A 26 -19.96 -5.42 -32.58
C LEU A 26 -19.54 -5.70 -34.03
N GLY A 27 -20.32 -6.45 -34.81
CA GLY A 27 -20.01 -6.79 -36.20
C GLY A 27 -18.70 -7.58 -36.36
N LEU A 28 -18.29 -8.30 -35.30
CA LEU A 28 -17.04 -9.06 -35.31
C LEU A 28 -17.21 -10.36 -36.05
N THR A 29 -16.31 -10.66 -36.96
CA THR A 29 -16.28 -11.84 -37.80
C THR A 29 -16.18 -13.17 -37.02
N ILE A 30 -15.73 -13.10 -35.77
CA ILE A 30 -15.53 -14.27 -34.89
C ILE A 30 -15.92 -13.95 -33.45
N PRO A 31 -17.21 -14.05 -33.07
CA PRO A 31 -17.70 -13.81 -31.71
C PRO A 31 -16.95 -14.58 -30.61
N GLY A 32 -16.53 -15.81 -30.92
CA GLY A 32 -15.78 -16.68 -30.00
C GLY A 32 -14.45 -16.07 -29.50
N ARG A 33 -13.83 -15.22 -30.29
CA ARG A 33 -12.56 -14.54 -29.89
C ARG A 33 -12.74 -13.58 -28.71
N VAL A 34 -13.87 -12.92 -28.59
CA VAL A 34 -14.14 -12.02 -27.46
C VAL A 34 -14.26 -12.80 -26.17
N ARG A 35 -14.85 -14.02 -26.18
CA ARG A 35 -14.87 -14.90 -25.00
C ARG A 35 -13.46 -15.26 -24.53
N VAL A 36 -12.55 -15.54 -25.46
CA VAL A 36 -11.14 -15.80 -25.13
C VAL A 36 -10.49 -14.57 -24.49
N HIS A 37 -10.71 -13.39 -25.06
CA HIS A 37 -10.20 -12.13 -24.46
C HIS A 37 -10.81 -11.84 -23.10
N HIS A 38 -12.12 -12.06 -22.92
CA HIS A 38 -12.79 -11.95 -21.63
C HIS A 38 -12.16 -12.90 -20.59
N SER A 39 -12.03 -14.19 -20.90
CA SER A 39 -11.44 -15.16 -19.98
C SER A 39 -10.00 -14.82 -19.63
N HIS A 40 -9.19 -14.44 -20.62
CA HIS A 40 -7.81 -14.04 -20.40
C HIS A 40 -7.69 -12.73 -19.59
N PHE A 41 -8.58 -11.77 -19.82
CA PHE A 41 -8.61 -10.52 -19.05
C PHE A 41 -8.82 -10.84 -17.57
N TRP A 42 -9.86 -11.62 -17.23
CA TRP A 42 -10.18 -11.94 -15.86
C TRP A 42 -9.10 -12.78 -15.18
N ALA A 43 -8.57 -13.80 -15.86
CA ALA A 43 -7.46 -14.59 -15.34
C ALA A 43 -6.24 -13.71 -15.01
N ARG A 44 -5.87 -12.82 -15.93
CA ARG A 44 -4.75 -11.88 -15.72
C ARG A 44 -5.03 -10.87 -14.61
N MET A 45 -6.25 -10.35 -14.50
CA MET A 45 -6.60 -9.40 -13.44
C MET A 45 -6.60 -10.08 -12.07
N SER A 46 -7.11 -11.32 -11.98
CA SER A 46 -7.07 -12.09 -10.73
C SER A 46 -5.64 -12.39 -10.31
N GLU A 47 -4.79 -12.86 -11.22
CA GLU A 47 -3.37 -13.08 -10.96
C GLU A 47 -2.66 -11.78 -10.59
N PHE A 48 -2.89 -10.73 -11.35
CA PHE A 48 -2.28 -9.42 -11.13
C PHE A 48 -2.61 -8.87 -9.75
N ILE A 49 -3.91 -8.80 -9.38
CA ILE A 49 -4.32 -8.26 -8.08
C ILE A 49 -3.84 -9.18 -6.94
N ALA A 50 -3.91 -10.51 -7.09
CA ALA A 50 -3.42 -11.46 -6.09
C ALA A 50 -1.91 -11.28 -5.82
N ASN A 51 -1.11 -11.04 -6.85
CA ASN A 51 0.34 -10.76 -6.71
C ASN A 51 0.64 -9.45 -5.98
N TRP A 52 -0.25 -8.46 -6.09
CA TRP A 52 -0.12 -7.18 -5.39
C TRP A 52 -0.79 -7.18 -4.02
N GLN A 53 -1.60 -8.19 -3.73
CA GLN A 53 -2.36 -8.38 -2.48
C GLN A 53 -2.08 -9.77 -1.88
N PRO A 54 -0.80 -10.12 -1.59
CA PRO A 54 -0.43 -11.47 -1.22
C PRO A 54 -0.98 -11.93 0.13
N LEU A 55 -1.15 -11.03 1.10
CA LEU A 55 -1.74 -11.36 2.39
C LEU A 55 -3.22 -11.62 2.27
N LEU A 56 -3.91 -10.76 1.52
CA LEU A 56 -5.33 -10.90 1.22
C LEU A 56 -5.59 -12.20 0.45
N ALA A 57 -4.84 -12.44 -0.63
CA ALA A 57 -4.99 -13.63 -1.46
C ALA A 57 -4.74 -14.93 -0.68
N ARG A 58 -3.72 -14.92 0.21
CA ARG A 58 -3.43 -16.05 1.09
C ARG A 58 -4.55 -16.31 2.09
N TYR A 59 -5.18 -15.26 2.61
CA TYR A 59 -6.25 -15.38 3.57
C TYR A 59 -7.56 -15.87 2.94
N LEU A 60 -7.93 -15.32 1.79
CA LEU A 60 -9.17 -15.66 1.10
C LEU A 60 -9.09 -16.99 0.36
N GLY A 61 -7.93 -17.35 -0.19
CA GLY A 61 -7.77 -18.43 -1.15
C GLY A 61 -8.16 -18.00 -2.57
N ALA A 62 -7.88 -18.87 -3.54
CA ALA A 62 -7.97 -18.50 -4.97
C ALA A 62 -9.40 -18.19 -5.43
N GLU A 63 -10.38 -18.99 -5.00
CA GLU A 63 -11.78 -18.87 -5.43
C GLU A 63 -12.41 -17.56 -4.93
N GLU A 64 -12.27 -17.29 -3.64
CA GLU A 64 -12.81 -16.07 -3.01
C GLU A 64 -12.10 -14.81 -3.55
N MET A 65 -10.78 -14.92 -3.77
CA MET A 65 -10.01 -13.83 -4.37
C MET A 65 -10.47 -13.50 -5.78
N ASP A 66 -10.81 -14.49 -6.61
CA ASP A 66 -11.38 -14.27 -7.94
C ASP A 66 -12.74 -13.55 -7.86
N GLN A 67 -13.59 -13.92 -6.91
CA GLN A 67 -14.86 -13.21 -6.67
C GLN A 67 -14.65 -11.75 -6.26
N VAL A 68 -13.70 -11.51 -5.34
CA VAL A 68 -13.29 -10.14 -4.94
C VAL A 68 -12.87 -9.34 -6.16
N VAL A 69 -11.96 -9.89 -6.97
CA VAL A 69 -11.43 -9.19 -8.15
C VAL A 69 -12.53 -8.85 -9.14
N ARG A 70 -13.40 -9.81 -9.46
CA ARG A 70 -14.52 -9.57 -10.41
C ARG A 70 -15.43 -8.45 -9.94
N ARG A 71 -15.87 -8.49 -8.70
CA ARG A 71 -16.78 -7.46 -8.15
C ARG A 71 -16.10 -6.12 -7.98
N TYR A 72 -14.83 -6.12 -7.56
CA TYR A 72 -14.06 -4.91 -7.43
C TYR A 72 -13.84 -4.21 -8.77
N ILE A 73 -13.38 -4.94 -9.79
CA ILE A 73 -13.15 -4.38 -11.14
C ILE A 73 -14.44 -3.95 -11.82
N ALA A 74 -15.56 -4.64 -11.58
CA ALA A 74 -16.87 -4.20 -12.07
C ALA A 74 -17.30 -2.86 -11.45
N ALA A 75 -17.05 -2.65 -10.14
CA ALA A 75 -17.35 -1.41 -9.43
C ALA A 75 -16.33 -0.29 -9.70
N HIS A 76 -15.06 -0.66 -9.89
CA HIS A 76 -13.92 0.23 -10.07
C HIS A 76 -13.10 -0.17 -11.30
N PRO A 77 -13.60 0.07 -12.52
CA PRO A 77 -12.87 -0.28 -13.73
C PRO A 77 -11.49 0.42 -13.78
N PRO A 78 -10.41 -0.30 -14.11
CA PRO A 78 -9.07 0.27 -14.09
C PRO A 78 -8.94 1.40 -15.10
N ARG A 79 -8.46 2.55 -14.63
CA ARG A 79 -8.17 3.75 -15.44
C ARG A 79 -6.68 3.94 -15.68
N THR A 80 -5.87 3.04 -15.16
CA THR A 80 -4.41 3.06 -15.23
C THR A 80 -3.87 1.65 -15.39
N VAL A 81 -2.70 1.54 -15.97
CA VAL A 81 -1.93 0.28 -16.05
C VAL A 81 -0.99 0.09 -14.86
N VAL A 82 -0.90 1.11 -13.98
CA VAL A 82 -0.04 1.07 -12.81
C VAL A 82 -0.73 0.32 -11.69
N ALA A 83 -0.09 -0.71 -11.17
CA ALA A 83 -0.66 -1.63 -10.18
C ALA A 83 -1.16 -0.92 -8.90
N THR A 84 -0.40 0.05 -8.40
CA THR A 84 -0.80 0.84 -7.23
C THR A 84 -2.08 1.62 -7.48
N GLY A 85 -2.28 2.14 -8.70
CA GLY A 85 -3.53 2.80 -9.07
C GLY A 85 -4.72 1.85 -9.19
N VAL A 86 -4.47 0.62 -9.69
CA VAL A 86 -5.53 -0.40 -9.80
C VAL A 86 -6.03 -0.84 -8.43
N CYS A 87 -5.15 -1.03 -7.45
CA CYS A 87 -5.51 -1.52 -6.11
C CYS A 87 -5.88 -0.40 -5.10
N ALA A 88 -5.85 0.87 -5.50
CA ALA A 88 -5.96 2.01 -4.57
C ALA A 88 -7.24 2.01 -3.73
N GLN A 89 -8.36 1.56 -4.29
CA GLN A 89 -9.68 1.58 -3.64
C GLN A 89 -10.11 0.21 -3.10
N LEU A 90 -9.27 -0.83 -3.26
CA LEU A 90 -9.67 -2.20 -2.91
C LEU A 90 -9.98 -2.36 -1.42
N ALA A 91 -9.19 -1.75 -0.53
CA ALA A 91 -9.43 -1.82 0.90
C ALA A 91 -10.76 -1.19 1.30
N ASP A 92 -11.11 -0.04 0.74
CA ASP A 92 -12.37 0.64 1.03
C ASP A 92 -13.57 -0.10 0.42
N PHE A 93 -13.41 -0.65 -0.77
CA PHE A 93 -14.40 -1.52 -1.37
C PHE A 93 -14.70 -2.72 -0.46
N LEU A 94 -13.69 -3.41 0.05
CA LEU A 94 -13.86 -4.58 0.91
C LEU A 94 -14.49 -4.25 2.27
N ARG A 95 -14.32 -3.04 2.77
CA ARG A 95 -14.96 -2.57 4.02
C ARG A 95 -16.46 -2.32 3.86
N THR A 96 -16.95 -2.15 2.64
CA THR A 96 -18.34 -1.77 2.36
C THR A 96 -19.12 -2.80 1.55
N ALA A 97 -18.42 -3.66 0.81
CA ALA A 97 -19.05 -4.63 -0.08
C ALA A 97 -19.35 -5.96 0.63
N GLU A 98 -20.62 -6.37 0.62
CA GLU A 98 -21.02 -7.69 1.08
C GLU A 98 -20.50 -8.81 0.13
N PRO A 99 -20.11 -9.99 0.68
CA PRO A 99 -20.15 -10.36 2.10
C PRO A 99 -18.91 -9.94 2.90
N TRP A 100 -17.88 -9.32 2.27
CA TRP A 100 -16.57 -9.07 2.87
C TRP A 100 -16.60 -7.98 3.95
N SER A 101 -17.56 -7.07 3.90
CA SER A 101 -17.78 -6.06 4.95
C SER A 101 -18.04 -6.67 6.33
N ALA A 102 -18.59 -7.88 6.36
CA ALA A 102 -18.77 -8.67 7.59
C ALA A 102 -17.44 -9.21 8.17
N TRP A 103 -16.35 -9.13 7.40
CA TRP A 103 -15.02 -9.61 7.83
C TRP A 103 -14.01 -8.46 7.89
N PRO A 104 -13.91 -7.74 9.02
CA PRO A 104 -13.09 -6.53 9.13
C PRO A 104 -11.61 -6.74 8.76
N ILE A 105 -11.08 -7.96 8.95
CA ILE A 105 -9.71 -8.34 8.62
C ILE A 105 -9.41 -8.18 7.12
N VAL A 106 -10.38 -8.44 6.26
CA VAL A 106 -10.19 -8.46 4.79
C VAL A 106 -9.78 -7.08 4.29
N GLY A 107 -10.50 -6.04 4.72
CA GLY A 107 -10.15 -4.66 4.41
C GLY A 107 -8.81 -4.20 5.00
N GLU A 108 -8.45 -4.72 6.19
CA GLU A 108 -7.14 -4.40 6.80
C GLU A 108 -5.98 -5.07 6.05
N LEU A 109 -6.13 -6.33 5.64
CA LEU A 109 -5.12 -7.02 4.84
C LEU A 109 -4.88 -6.32 3.51
N ALA A 110 -5.96 -5.91 2.83
CA ALA A 110 -5.86 -5.15 1.59
C ALA A 110 -5.13 -3.81 1.80
N ALA A 111 -5.42 -3.11 2.91
CA ALA A 111 -4.73 -1.86 3.24
C ALA A 111 -3.23 -2.06 3.52
N ILE A 112 -2.88 -3.12 4.26
CA ILE A 112 -1.48 -3.47 4.55
C ILE A 112 -0.73 -3.81 3.25
N ASP A 113 -1.30 -4.67 2.41
CA ASP A 113 -0.69 -5.06 1.15
C ASP A 113 -0.50 -3.86 0.22
N TYR A 114 -1.52 -2.99 0.13
CA TYR A 114 -1.44 -1.78 -0.67
C TYR A 114 -0.31 -0.85 -0.20
N ARG A 115 -0.18 -0.61 1.11
CA ARG A 115 0.91 0.19 1.67
C ARG A 115 2.28 -0.43 1.41
N ARG A 116 2.41 -1.75 1.55
CA ARG A 116 3.63 -2.47 1.19
C ARG A 116 3.96 -2.34 -0.30
N ALA A 117 2.95 -2.38 -1.15
CA ALA A 117 3.13 -2.16 -2.59
C ALA A 117 3.66 -0.77 -2.90
N LEU A 118 3.15 0.28 -2.24
CA LEU A 118 3.65 1.66 -2.37
C LEU A 118 5.12 1.77 -1.92
N ILE A 119 5.47 1.18 -0.76
CA ILE A 119 6.84 1.14 -0.27
C ILE A 119 7.79 0.45 -1.28
N ARG A 120 7.34 -0.65 -1.88
CA ARG A 120 8.12 -1.39 -2.90
C ARG A 120 8.28 -0.59 -4.19
N ALA A 121 7.26 0.16 -4.60
CA ALA A 121 7.28 0.99 -5.79
C ALA A 121 8.08 2.29 -5.61
N GLY A 122 8.36 2.69 -4.37
CA GLY A 122 9.15 3.87 -4.05
C GLY A 122 10.57 3.78 -4.62
N ALA A 123 11.12 4.93 -5.03
CA ALA A 123 12.48 5.01 -5.52
C ALA A 123 13.50 4.60 -4.46
N GLU A 124 14.61 4.01 -4.90
CA GLU A 124 15.77 3.81 -4.04
C GLU A 124 16.52 5.13 -3.96
N GLU A 125 16.73 5.60 -2.74
CA GLU A 125 17.32 6.91 -2.49
C GLU A 125 18.55 6.75 -1.58
N PRO A 126 19.59 7.56 -1.81
CA PRO A 126 20.76 7.56 -0.94
C PRO A 126 20.36 8.08 0.44
N THR A 127 20.49 7.23 1.45
CA THR A 127 20.15 7.57 2.83
C THR A 127 21.31 8.27 3.53
N VAL A 128 20.96 9.03 4.55
CA VAL A 128 21.91 9.73 5.40
C VAL A 128 22.34 8.80 6.53
N THR A 129 23.63 8.54 6.63
CA THR A 129 24.22 7.73 7.69
C THR A 129 24.81 8.64 8.79
N LYS A 130 24.97 8.09 10.00
CA LYS A 130 25.69 8.78 11.10
C LYS A 130 27.07 9.30 10.68
N ALA A 131 27.83 8.49 9.93
CA ALA A 131 29.16 8.86 9.46
C ALA A 131 29.10 10.05 8.48
N ARG A 132 28.11 10.11 7.60
CA ARG A 132 27.92 11.26 6.69
C ARG A 132 27.54 12.53 7.44
N LEU A 133 26.63 12.42 8.43
CA LEU A 133 26.27 13.57 9.27
C LEU A 133 27.45 14.08 10.08
N ALA A 134 28.25 13.19 10.67
CA ALA A 134 29.42 13.58 11.45
C ALA A 134 30.51 14.29 10.61
N ALA A 135 30.50 14.13 9.30
CA ALA A 135 31.43 14.79 8.39
C ALA A 135 30.96 16.16 7.89
N ILE A 136 29.74 16.57 8.24
CA ILE A 136 29.16 17.87 7.83
C ILE A 136 29.30 18.87 8.98
N ASP A 137 29.60 20.13 8.63
CA ASP A 137 29.63 21.23 9.61
C ASP A 137 28.27 21.31 10.36
N PRO A 138 28.27 21.35 11.71
CA PRO A 138 27.05 21.45 12.49
C PRO A 138 26.14 22.62 12.09
N ALA A 139 26.71 23.76 11.70
CA ALA A 139 25.96 24.93 11.23
C ALA A 139 25.22 24.64 9.91
N VAL A 140 25.79 23.80 9.04
CA VAL A 140 25.17 23.37 7.78
C VAL A 140 24.09 22.33 8.06
N ILE A 141 24.33 21.38 8.98
CA ILE A 141 23.34 20.34 9.35
C ILE A 141 22.02 20.97 9.78
N ALA A 142 22.06 22.04 10.56
CA ALA A 142 20.87 22.72 11.07
C ALA A 142 19.93 23.21 9.95
N SER A 143 20.48 23.53 8.77
CA SER A 143 19.73 24.02 7.61
C SER A 143 19.31 22.95 6.62
N ILE A 144 19.92 21.74 6.66
CA ILE A 144 19.56 20.65 5.77
C ILE A 144 18.16 20.14 6.12
N ARG A 145 17.32 19.98 5.09
CA ARG A 145 16.03 19.32 5.25
C ARG A 145 16.18 17.82 5.07
N PHE A 146 15.52 17.08 5.92
CA PHE A 146 15.48 15.62 5.89
C PHE A 146 14.05 15.15 5.79
N ARG A 147 13.82 14.09 5.04
CA ARG A 147 12.53 13.37 5.00
C ARG A 147 12.72 11.87 5.12
N LEU A 148 11.64 11.19 5.38
CA LEU A 148 11.63 9.73 5.28
C LEU A 148 11.88 9.29 3.83
N LYS A 149 12.66 8.22 3.65
CA LYS A 149 12.85 7.60 2.34
C LYS A 149 11.51 7.11 1.79
N GLN A 150 11.33 7.15 0.47
CA GLN A 150 10.08 6.70 -0.18
C GLN A 150 9.77 5.21 0.08
N ARG A 151 10.81 4.40 0.33
CA ARG A 151 10.67 3.00 0.70
C ARG A 151 10.41 2.78 2.20
N SER A 152 9.67 3.69 2.82
CA SER A 152 9.17 3.58 4.20
C SER A 152 7.80 4.23 4.36
N ALA A 153 7.03 3.80 5.34
CA ALA A 153 5.77 4.42 5.71
C ALA A 153 5.40 4.12 7.17
N VAL A 154 4.79 5.08 7.82
CA VAL A 154 4.05 4.82 9.06
C VAL A 154 2.68 4.24 8.68
N MET A 155 2.34 3.10 9.27
CA MET A 155 1.10 2.38 9.03
C MET A 155 0.34 2.22 10.34
N THR A 156 -0.95 2.52 10.31
CA THR A 156 -1.85 2.22 11.42
C THR A 156 -2.82 1.13 10.98
N SER A 157 -2.82 0.01 11.70
CA SER A 157 -3.85 -1.04 11.61
C SER A 157 -4.84 -0.85 12.75
N ARG A 158 -6.13 -1.06 12.49
CA ARG A 158 -7.17 -1.03 13.52
C ARG A 158 -7.13 -2.24 14.46
N PHE A 159 -6.42 -3.27 14.05
CA PHE A 159 -6.34 -4.53 14.78
C PHE A 159 -4.89 -4.95 14.98
N GLN A 160 -4.63 -5.63 16.10
CA GLN A 160 -3.36 -6.31 16.30
C GLN A 160 -3.33 -7.60 15.47
N LEU A 161 -2.71 -7.51 14.29
CA LEU A 161 -2.57 -8.65 13.38
C LEU A 161 -1.15 -9.20 13.41
N ASP A 162 -1.04 -10.50 13.70
CA ASP A 162 0.19 -11.24 13.44
C ASP A 162 0.13 -11.80 12.00
N VAL A 163 0.78 -11.09 11.09
CA VAL A 163 0.78 -11.41 9.65
C VAL A 163 1.39 -12.78 9.37
N SER A 164 2.24 -13.30 10.27
CA SER A 164 2.86 -14.62 10.13
C SER A 164 1.86 -15.76 10.39
N ARG A 165 0.82 -15.47 11.18
CA ARG A 165 -0.20 -16.44 11.61
C ARG A 165 -1.54 -16.31 10.90
N LEU A 166 -1.63 -15.54 9.82
CA LEU A 166 -2.89 -15.32 9.10
C LEU A 166 -3.58 -16.62 8.66
N HIS A 167 -2.81 -17.67 8.38
CA HIS A 167 -3.35 -18.98 7.99
C HIS A 167 -4.07 -19.73 9.13
N LEU A 168 -3.90 -19.26 10.38
CA LEU A 168 -4.57 -19.81 11.56
C LEU A 168 -5.84 -19.05 11.93
N LEU A 169 -6.09 -17.89 11.30
CA LEU A 169 -7.26 -17.08 11.61
C LEU A 169 -8.47 -17.59 10.82
N ALA A 170 -9.47 -18.07 11.54
CA ALA A 170 -10.78 -18.32 10.95
C ALA A 170 -11.48 -16.99 10.63
N ARG A 171 -12.47 -17.03 9.72
CA ARG A 171 -13.19 -15.81 9.27
C ARG A 171 -13.95 -15.12 10.40
N ASP A 172 -14.40 -15.87 11.38
CA ASP A 172 -15.14 -15.45 12.56
C ASP A 172 -14.24 -15.21 13.78
N THR A 173 -12.91 -15.33 13.62
CA THR A 173 -11.98 -15.07 14.73
C THR A 173 -12.16 -13.64 15.24
N PRO A 174 -12.48 -13.44 16.52
CA PRO A 174 -12.52 -12.10 17.10
C PRO A 174 -11.16 -11.43 16.98
N LEU A 175 -11.14 -10.24 16.40
CA LEU A 175 -9.92 -9.45 16.29
C LEU A 175 -9.80 -8.52 17.49
N ASP A 176 -8.61 -8.45 18.08
CA ASP A 176 -8.30 -7.42 19.06
C ASP A 176 -8.34 -6.05 18.39
N ALA A 177 -9.39 -5.27 18.69
CA ALA A 177 -9.65 -3.93 18.14
C ALA A 177 -8.72 -2.87 18.75
N ARG A 178 -7.47 -3.24 19.03
CA ARG A 178 -6.45 -2.31 19.48
C ARG A 178 -5.66 -1.75 18.30
N PRO A 179 -5.67 -0.43 18.08
CA PRO A 179 -4.85 0.18 17.06
C PRO A 179 -3.36 -0.11 17.28
N VAL A 180 -2.70 -0.57 16.24
CA VAL A 180 -1.25 -0.82 16.25
C VAL A 180 -0.60 0.04 15.19
N HIS A 181 0.38 0.82 15.59
CA HIS A 181 1.16 1.67 14.72
C HIS A 181 2.50 1.02 14.42
N ARG A 182 2.90 1.04 13.17
CA ARG A 182 4.15 0.45 12.72
C ARG A 182 4.84 1.34 11.70
N LEU A 183 6.13 1.52 11.88
CA LEU A 183 6.99 1.98 10.80
C LEU A 183 7.39 0.76 9.99
N VAL A 184 7.03 0.74 8.73
CA VAL A 184 7.40 -0.31 7.78
C VAL A 184 8.37 0.27 6.77
N HIS A 185 9.50 -0.37 6.56
CA HIS A 185 10.47 0.07 5.57
C HIS A 185 11.08 -1.12 4.83
N LEU A 186 11.60 -0.85 3.63
CA LEU A 186 12.26 -1.85 2.82
C LEU A 186 13.77 -1.77 3.04
N THR A 187 14.37 -2.91 3.44
CA THR A 187 15.82 -3.11 3.52
C THR A 187 16.19 -4.20 2.53
N GLY A 188 16.86 -3.81 1.45
CA GLY A 188 17.06 -4.71 0.31
C GLY A 188 15.69 -5.13 -0.28
N ARG A 189 15.38 -6.44 -0.17
CA ARG A 189 14.09 -7.00 -0.64
C ARG A 189 13.14 -7.42 0.49
N ARG A 190 13.48 -7.12 1.74
CA ARG A 190 12.70 -7.53 2.91
C ARG A 190 12.07 -6.33 3.59
N TYR A 191 10.84 -6.51 4.05
CA TYR A 191 10.20 -5.52 4.92
C TYR A 191 10.73 -5.70 6.35
N ALA A 192 11.26 -4.64 6.91
CA ALA A 192 11.45 -4.49 8.33
C ALA A 192 10.26 -3.72 8.92
N THR A 193 9.91 -4.05 10.14
CA THR A 193 8.74 -3.47 10.81
C THR A 193 9.11 -3.15 12.25
N ILE A 194 8.81 -1.93 12.67
CA ILE A 194 9.06 -1.43 14.01
C ILE A 194 7.71 -0.99 14.57
N GLU A 195 7.33 -1.50 15.73
CA GLU A 195 6.13 -1.06 16.42
C GLU A 195 6.36 0.31 17.06
N LEU A 196 5.41 1.21 16.90
CA LEU A 196 5.48 2.58 17.38
C LEU A 196 4.40 2.81 18.43
N ASP A 197 4.75 3.57 19.47
CA ASP A 197 3.76 4.18 20.35
C ASP A 197 3.13 5.42 19.67
N PRO A 198 1.96 5.92 20.14
CA PRO A 198 1.27 7.04 19.52
C PRO A 198 2.08 8.35 19.49
N ARG A 199 3.03 8.56 20.43
CA ARG A 199 3.91 9.71 20.46
C ARG A 199 4.95 9.62 19.34
N SER A 200 5.53 8.44 19.18
CA SER A 200 6.47 8.16 18.07
C SER A 200 5.81 8.32 16.70
N VAL A 201 4.54 7.94 16.52
CA VAL A 201 3.81 8.19 15.26
C VAL A 201 3.83 9.67 14.91
N ARG A 202 3.46 10.53 15.86
CA ARG A 202 3.47 12.00 15.67
C ARG A 202 4.85 12.54 15.38
N ALA A 203 5.90 11.92 15.93
CA ALA A 203 7.29 12.29 15.65
C ALA A 203 7.69 12.04 14.18
N PHE A 204 7.12 11.02 13.53
CA PHE A 204 7.39 10.70 12.13
C PHE A 204 6.55 11.52 11.13
N GLU A 205 5.39 12.05 11.52
CA GLU A 205 4.47 12.74 10.61
C GLU A 205 5.14 13.86 9.79
N PRO A 206 5.85 14.83 10.41
CA PRO A 206 6.46 15.92 9.64
C PRO A 206 7.64 15.48 8.78
N LEU A 207 8.26 14.33 9.09
CA LEU A 207 9.33 13.77 8.26
C LEU A 207 8.82 13.23 6.91
N VAL A 208 7.53 13.04 6.73
CA VAL A 208 6.96 12.62 5.43
C VAL A 208 7.16 13.71 4.38
N GLU A 209 6.93 14.96 4.76
CA GLU A 209 7.08 16.12 3.86
C GLU A 209 8.49 16.74 3.91
N GLY A 210 9.21 16.45 4.98
CA GLY A 210 10.57 16.90 5.21
C GLY A 210 10.66 18.16 6.06
N MET A 211 11.66 18.16 6.96
CA MET A 211 11.96 19.25 7.87
C MET A 211 13.46 19.35 8.14
N THR A 212 13.89 20.49 8.69
CA THR A 212 15.28 20.65 9.13
C THR A 212 15.55 19.87 10.42
N MET A 213 16.82 19.60 10.71
CA MET A 213 17.20 18.92 11.95
C MET A 213 16.82 19.73 13.19
N SER A 214 16.98 21.07 13.14
CA SER A 214 16.55 21.95 14.24
C SER A 214 15.03 21.87 14.46
N ALA A 215 14.23 21.98 13.39
CA ALA A 215 12.79 21.89 13.50
C ALA A 215 12.31 20.50 13.99
N LEU A 216 13.04 19.42 13.65
CA LEU A 216 12.76 18.10 14.20
C LEU A 216 13.02 18.02 15.70
N ASP A 217 14.16 18.59 16.16
CA ASP A 217 14.47 18.61 17.59
C ASP A 217 13.42 19.41 18.40
N ASP A 218 13.04 20.60 17.90
CA ASP A 218 11.96 21.40 18.49
C ASP A 218 10.62 20.66 18.51
N HIS A 219 10.29 19.97 17.42
CA HIS A 219 9.06 19.17 17.32
C HIS A 219 9.04 18.03 18.33
N LEU A 220 10.15 17.28 18.46
CA LEU A 220 10.28 16.20 19.44
C LEU A 220 10.17 16.74 20.87
N ALA A 221 10.81 17.89 21.17
CA ALA A 221 10.68 18.56 22.47
C ALA A 221 9.22 18.96 22.75
N GLY A 222 8.52 19.51 21.76
CA GLY A 222 7.09 19.84 21.84
C GLY A 222 6.17 18.63 22.06
N LEU A 223 6.59 17.43 21.65
CA LEU A 223 5.92 16.17 21.95
C LEU A 223 6.29 15.61 23.33
N GLY A 224 7.14 16.27 24.10
CA GLY A 224 7.56 15.87 25.44
C GLY A 224 8.67 14.81 25.46
N PHE A 225 9.46 14.70 24.39
CA PHE A 225 10.68 13.88 24.40
C PHE A 225 11.78 14.61 25.18
N ASP A 226 12.40 13.95 26.15
CA ASP A 226 13.61 14.46 26.80
C ASP A 226 14.83 14.37 25.87
N ASP A 227 15.95 14.95 26.25
CA ASP A 227 17.19 15.00 25.45
C ASP A 227 17.68 13.57 25.09
N GLY A 228 17.58 12.64 26.04
CA GLY A 228 17.98 11.27 25.84
C GLY A 228 17.06 10.53 24.88
N GLU A 229 15.76 10.78 24.96
CA GLU A 229 14.75 10.22 24.05
C GLU A 229 14.91 10.80 22.64
N ARG A 230 15.15 12.10 22.49
CA ARG A 230 15.41 12.74 21.19
C ARG A 230 16.63 12.13 20.51
N ARG A 231 17.71 11.94 21.27
CA ARG A 231 18.92 11.28 20.75
C ARG A 231 18.63 9.85 20.31
N ARG A 232 17.93 9.05 21.13
CA ARG A 232 17.56 7.66 20.76
C ARG A 232 16.66 7.62 19.53
N PHE A 233 15.74 8.55 19.38
CA PHE A 233 14.90 8.65 18.18
C PHE A 233 15.76 8.90 16.93
N LEU A 234 16.66 9.88 16.97
CA LEU A 234 17.57 10.18 15.85
C LEU A 234 18.50 9.01 15.54
N ASP A 235 19.09 8.39 16.57
CA ASP A 235 19.92 7.21 16.42
C ASP A 235 19.14 6.09 15.71
N HIS A 236 17.91 5.84 16.14
CA HIS A 236 17.06 4.82 15.57
C HIS A 236 16.74 5.08 14.08
N VAL A 237 16.43 6.32 13.74
CA VAL A 237 16.12 6.71 12.36
C VAL A 237 17.33 6.59 11.45
N LEU A 238 18.52 6.94 11.95
CA LEU A 238 19.78 6.83 11.21
C LEU A 238 20.27 5.39 11.08
N ASP A 239 20.18 4.59 12.15
CA ASP A 239 20.62 3.18 12.16
C ASP A 239 19.76 2.30 11.25
N ASN A 240 18.54 2.71 10.95
CA ASN A 240 17.65 2.02 10.03
C ASN A 240 17.64 2.64 8.61
N ASP A 241 18.57 3.54 8.32
CA ASP A 241 18.68 4.21 7.01
C ASP A 241 17.35 4.81 6.51
N LEU A 242 16.65 5.53 7.41
CA LEU A 242 15.30 6.03 7.11
C LEU A 242 15.29 7.44 6.53
N LEU A 243 16.34 8.24 6.71
CA LEU A 243 16.39 9.63 6.28
C LEU A 243 17.07 9.80 4.93
N VAL A 244 16.53 10.72 4.17
CA VAL A 244 17.10 11.25 2.92
C VAL A 244 17.26 12.76 3.08
N ALA A 245 18.42 13.29 2.71
CA ALA A 245 18.62 14.74 2.62
C ALA A 245 17.93 15.29 1.38
N ILE A 246 17.13 16.34 1.55
CA ILE A 246 16.50 17.07 0.45
C ILE A 246 17.30 18.34 0.26
N GLN A 247 17.75 18.62 -0.95
CA GLN A 247 18.30 19.95 -1.28
C GLN A 247 17.17 20.97 -1.18
N ALA A 248 17.44 22.08 -0.49
CA ALA A 248 16.53 23.21 -0.41
C ALA A 248 16.39 23.90 -1.76
#